data_22d804b6aa7307094302897be04f09d4
#
_entry.id   22d804b6aa7307094302897be04f09d4
#
_cell.length_a   1.000
_cell.length_b   1.000
_cell.length_c   1.000
_cell.angle_alpha   90.00
_cell.angle_beta   90.00
_cell.angle_gamma   90.00
#
_symmetry.space_group_name_H-M   'P 1'
#
loop_
_entity.id
_entity.type
_entity.pdbx_description
1 polymer ?
#
loop_
_entity_poly.entity_id
_entity_poly.type
_entity_poly.pdbx_seq_one_letter_code
_entity_poly.pdbx_strand_id
1 'polypeptide(L)'
;MALLLLAAPMISPAGAQVSRFDMQPARPAFGGAAFGERGGYELLRGQATIALDPADPRNAAIADIALAPRNAAGRVEAVADVLILRPADPARGNGTLLVEPPNRGRA
;
A
#
# COMPACT_ATOMS: atom_id res chain seq x y z
N MET A 1 -22.63 -42.08 12.69
CA MET A 1 -22.57 -40.90 11.82
C MET A 1 -21.51 -39.97 12.36
N ALA A 2 -20.33 -39.96 11.76
CA ALA A 2 -19.22 -39.14 12.24
C ALA A 2 -19.32 -37.76 11.56
N LEU A 3 -19.45 -36.69 12.35
CA LEU A 3 -19.46 -35.32 11.88
C LEU A 3 -17.99 -34.87 11.67
N LEU A 4 -17.56 -34.80 10.42
CA LEU A 4 -16.26 -34.25 10.07
C LEU A 4 -16.35 -32.73 10.15
N LEU A 5 -15.86 -32.13 11.24
CA LEU A 5 -15.64 -30.69 11.30
C LEU A 5 -14.44 -30.35 10.39
N LEU A 6 -14.69 -29.81 9.20
CA LEU A 6 -13.66 -29.16 8.42
C LEU A 6 -13.27 -27.87 9.14
N ALA A 7 -12.12 -27.87 9.78
CA ALA A 7 -11.49 -26.65 10.26
C ALA A 7 -11.07 -25.84 9.01
N ALA A 8 -11.77 -24.74 8.74
CA ALA A 8 -11.33 -23.78 7.75
C ALA A 8 -9.96 -23.20 8.19
N PRO A 9 -8.98 -23.07 7.29
CA PRO A 9 -7.72 -22.45 7.65
C PRO A 9 -8.00 -21.02 8.11
N MET A 10 -7.72 -20.72 9.37
CA MET A 10 -7.71 -19.36 9.88
C MET A 10 -6.54 -18.66 9.20
N ILE A 11 -6.83 -17.84 8.18
CA ILE A 11 -5.85 -16.92 7.61
C ILE A 11 -5.54 -15.92 8.71
N SER A 12 -4.39 -16.08 9.35
CA SER A 12 -3.88 -15.10 10.32
C SER A 12 -3.74 -13.76 9.59
N PRO A 13 -4.33 -12.68 10.10
CA PRO A 13 -4.15 -11.37 9.46
C PRO A 13 -2.66 -11.06 9.36
N ALA A 14 -2.26 -10.47 8.23
CA ALA A 14 -0.87 -10.07 8.02
C ALA A 14 -0.39 -9.20 9.19
N GLY A 15 0.85 -9.39 9.64
CA GLY A 15 1.45 -8.59 10.71
C GLY A 15 1.54 -7.10 10.39
N ALA A 16 1.35 -6.75 9.13
CA ALA A 16 1.22 -5.39 8.62
C ALA A 16 0.07 -5.33 7.60
N GLN A 17 -0.72 -4.28 7.62
CA GLN A 17 -1.80 -4.06 6.67
C GLN A 17 -1.95 -2.56 6.36
N VAL A 18 -2.32 -2.23 5.13
CA VAL A 18 -2.77 -0.87 4.81
C VAL A 18 -4.16 -0.69 5.41
N SER A 19 -4.27 0.16 6.42
CA SER A 19 -5.52 0.45 7.13
C SER A 19 -6.29 1.61 6.50
N ARG A 20 -5.59 2.51 5.82
CA ARG A 20 -6.16 3.65 5.12
C ARG A 20 -5.32 4.02 3.91
N PHE A 21 -6.01 4.43 2.85
CA PHE A 21 -5.37 4.85 1.60
C PHE A 21 -6.07 6.11 1.09
N ASP A 22 -5.49 7.27 1.37
CA ASP A 22 -6.04 8.57 1.04
C ASP A 22 -5.37 9.13 -0.21
N MET A 23 -6.09 9.19 -1.32
CA MET A 23 -5.56 9.70 -2.59
C MET A 23 -6.25 10.99 -2.99
N GLN A 24 -5.47 11.96 -3.45
CA GLN A 24 -5.98 13.16 -4.09
C GLN A 24 -6.51 12.84 -5.49
N PRO A 25 -7.42 13.69 -6.05
CA PRO A 25 -7.88 13.55 -7.42
C PRO A 25 -6.70 13.49 -8.41
N ALA A 26 -6.83 12.63 -9.42
CA ALA A 26 -5.84 12.51 -10.48
C ALA A 26 -5.67 13.83 -11.24
N ARG A 27 -4.44 14.12 -11.64
CA ARG A 27 -4.10 15.29 -12.46
C ARG A 27 -3.34 14.84 -13.70
N PRO A 28 -3.53 15.52 -14.86
CA PRO A 28 -2.72 15.23 -16.02
C PRO A 28 -1.23 15.31 -15.69
N ALA A 29 -0.47 14.31 -16.09
CA ALA A 29 0.98 14.31 -16.00
C ALA A 29 1.60 14.89 -17.30
N PHE A 30 2.85 15.33 -17.22
CA PHE A 30 3.63 15.80 -18.36
C PHE A 30 2.92 16.89 -19.19
N GLY A 31 2.17 17.80 -18.52
CA GLY A 31 1.42 18.84 -19.22
C GLY A 31 0.32 18.34 -20.17
N GLY A 32 -0.15 17.11 -19.97
CA GLY A 32 -1.18 16.48 -20.83
C GLY A 32 -0.62 15.85 -22.10
N ALA A 33 0.70 15.71 -22.24
CA ALA A 33 1.31 15.08 -23.42
C ALA A 33 0.85 13.62 -23.59
N ALA A 34 0.66 13.20 -24.84
CA ALA A 34 0.34 11.82 -25.20
C ALA A 34 1.60 11.06 -25.63
N PHE A 35 1.68 9.78 -25.26
CA PHE A 35 2.81 8.90 -25.54
C PHE A 35 2.36 7.74 -26.43
N GLY A 36 2.27 8.01 -27.74
CA GLY A 36 1.87 7.04 -28.75
C GLY A 36 0.52 6.40 -28.43
N GLU A 37 0.43 5.09 -28.57
CA GLU A 37 -0.80 4.31 -28.32
C GLU A 37 -1.22 4.29 -26.84
N ARG A 38 -0.31 4.61 -25.92
CA ARG A 38 -0.61 4.68 -24.49
C ARG A 38 -1.41 5.92 -24.12
N GLY A 39 -1.42 6.94 -25.00
CA GLY A 39 -2.13 8.20 -24.76
C GLY A 39 -1.49 9.02 -23.64
N GLY A 40 -2.29 9.82 -22.95
CA GLY A 40 -1.85 10.63 -21.84
C GLY A 40 -1.67 9.83 -20.55
N TYR A 41 -0.94 10.42 -19.61
CA TYR A 41 -0.76 9.88 -18.27
C TYR A 41 -1.36 10.82 -17.23
N GLU A 42 -1.71 10.26 -16.10
CA GLU A 42 -2.16 11.01 -14.93
C GLU A 42 -1.34 10.65 -13.70
N LEU A 43 -1.23 11.63 -12.81
CA LEU A 43 -0.52 11.55 -11.56
C LEU A 43 -1.50 11.61 -10.40
N LEU A 44 -1.38 10.65 -9.49
CA LEU A 44 -2.10 10.63 -8.22
C LEU A 44 -1.09 10.77 -7.09
N ARG A 45 -1.40 11.58 -6.11
CA ARG A 45 -0.62 11.72 -4.87
C ARG A 45 -1.50 11.42 -3.69
N GLY A 46 -0.92 10.83 -2.66
CA GLY A 46 -1.67 10.54 -1.47
C GLY A 46 -0.81 9.93 -0.39
N GLN A 47 -1.46 9.31 0.58
CA GLN A 47 -0.83 8.67 1.71
C GLN A 47 -1.46 7.31 1.99
N ALA A 48 -0.63 6.36 2.37
CA ALA A 48 -1.03 5.07 2.90
C ALA A 48 -0.73 5.05 4.40
N THR A 49 -1.71 4.72 5.23
CA THR A 49 -1.51 4.41 6.64
C THR A 49 -1.37 2.91 6.79
N ILE A 50 -0.27 2.48 7.38
CA ILE A 50 0.07 1.08 7.56
C ILE A 50 -0.04 0.78 9.05
N ALA A 51 -0.89 -0.19 9.41
CA ALA A 51 -1.02 -0.67 10.77
C ALA A 51 -0.18 -1.92 10.98
N LEU A 52 0.74 -1.86 11.93
CA LEU A 52 1.69 -2.91 12.28
C LEU A 52 1.30 -3.53 13.61
N ASP A 53 1.34 -4.86 13.69
CA ASP A 53 1.20 -5.56 14.95
C ASP A 53 2.57 -5.65 15.64
N PRO A 54 2.78 -4.94 16.76
CA PRO A 54 4.07 -4.98 17.43
C PRO A 54 4.36 -6.33 18.12
N ALA A 55 3.37 -7.18 18.29
CA ALA A 55 3.52 -8.52 18.85
C ALA A 55 3.79 -9.59 17.78
N ASP A 56 3.66 -9.27 16.49
CA ASP A 56 3.92 -10.22 15.42
C ASP A 56 5.43 -10.47 15.28
N PRO A 57 5.90 -11.72 15.35
CA PRO A 57 7.33 -12.04 15.20
C PRO A 57 7.96 -11.52 13.90
N ARG A 58 7.17 -11.38 12.83
CA ARG A 58 7.63 -10.84 11.54
C ARG A 58 8.05 -9.36 11.63
N ASN A 59 7.51 -8.65 12.60
CA ASN A 59 7.80 -7.24 12.86
C ASN A 59 8.93 -7.05 13.90
N ALA A 60 9.47 -8.12 14.47
CA ALA A 60 10.50 -8.04 15.52
C ALA A 60 11.81 -7.38 15.04
N ALA A 61 12.08 -7.39 13.73
CA ALA A 61 13.23 -6.72 13.15
C ALA A 61 13.11 -5.19 13.07
N ILE A 62 11.92 -4.64 13.30
CA ILE A 62 11.70 -3.19 13.31
C ILE A 62 12.19 -2.65 14.65
N ALA A 63 13.24 -1.82 14.61
CA ALA A 63 13.85 -1.26 15.81
C ALA A 63 12.79 -0.48 16.62
N ASP A 64 12.78 -0.71 17.93
CA ASP A 64 11.95 0.00 18.90
C ASP A 64 10.43 -0.04 18.64
N ILE A 65 9.93 -0.97 17.82
CA ILE A 65 8.49 -1.06 17.54
C ILE A 65 7.66 -1.24 18.82
N ALA A 66 8.20 -1.89 19.83
CA ALA A 66 7.54 -2.08 21.11
C ALA A 66 7.34 -0.77 21.90
N LEU A 67 8.17 0.23 21.67
CA LEU A 67 8.15 1.54 22.30
C LEU A 67 7.30 2.56 21.54
N ALA A 68 6.92 2.25 20.29
CA ALA A 68 6.15 3.16 19.45
C ALA A 68 4.72 3.37 20.00
N PRO A 69 4.14 4.56 19.83
CA PRO A 69 2.75 4.82 20.19
C PRO A 69 1.79 3.86 19.48
N ARG A 70 0.75 3.47 20.17
CA ARG A 70 -0.26 2.53 19.65
C ARG A 70 -1.62 3.21 19.49
N ASN A 71 -2.32 2.86 18.43
CA ASN A 71 -3.70 3.28 18.22
C ASN A 71 -4.66 2.50 19.17
N ALA A 72 -5.96 2.81 19.08
CA ALA A 72 -6.99 2.15 19.93
C ALA A 72 -7.06 0.63 19.74
N ALA A 73 -6.63 0.11 18.59
CA ALA A 73 -6.56 -1.33 18.30
C ALA A 73 -5.24 -1.98 18.75
N GLY A 74 -4.36 -1.24 19.45
CA GLY A 74 -3.06 -1.73 19.91
C GLY A 74 -2.00 -1.85 18.80
N ARG A 75 -2.24 -1.25 17.63
CA ARG A 75 -1.34 -1.27 16.48
C ARG A 75 -0.46 -0.03 16.43
N VAL A 76 0.75 -0.20 15.95
CA VAL A 76 1.63 0.92 15.58
C VAL A 76 1.27 1.38 14.17
N GLU A 77 1.07 2.68 13.99
CA GLU A 77 0.76 3.24 12.67
C GLU A 77 1.99 3.95 12.08
N ALA A 78 2.24 3.66 10.81
CA ALA A 78 3.20 4.38 9.99
C ALA A 78 2.47 4.98 8.79
N VAL A 79 2.87 6.20 8.40
CA VAL A 79 2.31 6.87 7.23
C VAL A 79 3.39 6.97 6.17
N ALA A 80 3.06 6.55 4.95
CA ALA A 80 3.93 6.65 3.79
C ALA A 80 3.28 7.52 2.71
N ASP A 81 4.04 8.41 2.10
CA ASP A 81 3.61 9.12 0.90
C ASP A 81 3.58 8.16 -0.29
N VAL A 82 2.55 8.30 -1.12
CA VAL A 82 2.34 7.48 -2.30
C VAL A 82 2.20 8.37 -3.53
N LEU A 83 2.94 8.02 -4.57
CA LEU A 83 2.87 8.63 -5.88
C LEU A 83 2.55 7.55 -6.91
N ILE A 84 1.49 7.73 -7.68
CA ILE A 84 1.11 6.81 -8.75
C ILE A 84 1.09 7.57 -10.07
N LEU A 85 1.88 7.10 -11.02
CA LEU A 85 1.82 7.51 -12.41
C LEU A 85 1.20 6.38 -13.21
N ARG A 86 0.11 6.64 -13.93
CA ARG A 86 -0.60 5.63 -14.72
C ARG A 86 -1.13 6.20 -16.02
N PRO A 87 -1.41 5.37 -17.06
CA PRO A 87 -2.18 5.83 -18.19
C PRO A 87 -3.53 6.40 -17.76
N ALA A 88 -3.94 7.53 -18.34
CA ALA A 88 -5.25 8.14 -18.08
C ALA A 88 -6.40 7.19 -18.44
N ASP A 89 -6.19 6.37 -19.49
CA ASP A 89 -7.03 5.24 -19.81
C ASP A 89 -6.35 3.94 -19.35
N PRO A 90 -6.82 3.30 -18.26
CA PRO A 90 -6.20 2.08 -17.74
C PRO A 90 -6.14 0.92 -18.74
N ALA A 91 -7.07 0.87 -19.71
CA ALA A 91 -7.10 -0.16 -20.75
C ALA A 91 -5.88 -0.07 -21.69
N ARG A 92 -5.21 1.08 -21.73
CA ARG A 92 -4.00 1.29 -22.54
C ARG A 92 -2.70 0.92 -21.82
N GLY A 93 -2.79 0.49 -20.57
CA GLY A 93 -1.65 -0.07 -19.83
C GLY A 93 -1.15 -1.37 -20.43
N ASN A 94 0.11 -1.71 -20.18
CA ASN A 94 0.72 -2.96 -20.65
C ASN A 94 0.69 -4.09 -19.61
N GLY A 95 0.00 -3.88 -18.48
CA GLY A 95 -0.08 -4.85 -17.39
C GLY A 95 1.18 -4.92 -16.51
N THR A 96 2.17 -4.06 -16.74
CA THR A 96 3.40 -4.02 -15.93
C THR A 96 3.29 -2.94 -14.86
N LEU A 97 3.59 -3.31 -13.62
CA LEU A 97 3.72 -2.40 -12.49
C LEU A 97 5.20 -2.26 -12.12
N LEU A 98 5.70 -1.03 -12.12
CA LEU A 98 7.00 -0.69 -11.53
C LEU A 98 6.77 -0.08 -10.15
N VAL A 99 7.41 -0.65 -9.13
CA VAL A 99 7.35 -0.12 -7.76
C VAL A 99 8.76 0.30 -7.35
N GLU A 100 8.89 1.56 -6.94
CA GLU A 100 10.15 2.10 -6.43
C GLU A 100 9.93 2.58 -4.98
N PRO A 101 10.43 1.85 -3.97
CA PRO A 101 10.51 2.37 -2.62
C PRO A 101 11.70 3.34 -2.54
N PRO A 102 11.48 4.66 -2.40
CA PRO A 102 12.56 5.63 -2.41
C PRO A 102 13.44 5.48 -1.16
N ASN A 103 14.75 5.60 -1.34
CA ASN A 103 15.69 5.59 -0.24
C ASN A 103 15.60 6.90 0.54
N ARG A 104 15.35 6.82 1.86
CA ARG A 104 15.26 7.96 2.78
C ARG A 104 14.25 9.04 2.35
N GLY A 105 13.15 8.63 1.71
CA GLY A 105 12.07 9.54 1.31
C GLY A 105 12.42 10.49 0.16
N ARG A 106 13.45 10.18 -0.61
CA ARG A 106 13.76 10.89 -1.87
C ARG A 106 13.33 10.03 -3.05
N ALA A 107 12.38 10.54 -3.79
CA ALA A 107 11.97 10.04 -5.08
C ALA A 107 12.60 10.89 -6.18
#